data_ab50f5b5d2412abf4d88860c97ee345a
#
_entry.id   ab50f5b5d2412abf4d88860c97ee345a
#
_cell.length_a   1.000
_cell.length_b   1.000
_cell.length_c   1.000
_cell.angle_alpha   90.00
_cell.angle_beta   90.00
_cell.angle_gamma   90.00
#
_symmetry.space_group_name_H-M   'P 1'
#
loop_
_entity.id
_entity.type
_entity.pdbx_description
1 polymer ?
#
loop_
_entity_poly.entity_id
_entity_poly.type
_entity_poly.pdbx_seq_one_letter_code
_entity_poly.pdbx_strand_id
1 'polypeptide(L)'
;MKNEKKAYSAWSASLAAPLIKDYEGRKLVAYKCPAGIWTIGNGHTGPEVHEGLTITDAQADEWLMSDILKVVRGLARYINVPVTEGQFIALTSLAFNVGVSKLVHECPKLMRAVNAGDVEQAAEEFLDINRAGGVVLPGLVRRRKAESDLYLNDVS
;
A
#
# COMPACT_ATOMS: atom_id res chain seq x y z
N MET A 1 0.60 12.79 -19.60
CA MET A 1 1.08 14.00 -18.91
C MET A 1 1.28 13.70 -17.42
N LYS A 2 2.33 14.27 -16.85
CA LYS A 2 2.69 14.01 -15.45
C LYS A 2 1.56 14.30 -14.46
N ASN A 3 0.73 15.29 -14.76
CA ASN A 3 -0.32 15.74 -13.83
C ASN A 3 -1.70 15.22 -14.19
N GLU A 4 -1.76 14.23 -15.07
CA GLU A 4 -3.03 13.63 -15.43
C GLU A 4 -3.68 13.04 -14.19
N LYS A 5 -4.96 13.31 -14.02
CA LYS A 5 -5.76 12.80 -12.92
C LYS A 5 -6.87 11.93 -13.48
N LYS A 6 -7.08 10.80 -12.81
CA LYS A 6 -8.17 9.88 -13.15
C LYS A 6 -8.80 9.39 -11.86
N ALA A 7 -9.99 8.80 -11.97
CA ALA A 7 -10.56 8.09 -10.85
C ALA A 7 -9.54 7.08 -10.32
N TYR A 8 -9.49 6.89 -9.02
CA TYR A 8 -8.53 5.97 -8.41
C TYR A 8 -8.58 4.58 -9.07
N SER A 9 -9.76 4.06 -9.33
CA SER A 9 -9.94 2.74 -9.94
C SER A 9 -9.59 2.68 -11.43
N ALA A 10 -9.34 3.81 -12.08
CA ALA A 10 -8.99 3.85 -13.50
C ALA A 10 -7.50 3.62 -13.76
N TRP A 11 -6.66 3.70 -12.72
CA TRP A 11 -5.24 3.43 -12.85
C TRP A 11 -4.97 1.93 -12.82
N SER A 12 -3.94 1.48 -13.55
CA SER A 12 -3.55 0.08 -13.56
C SER A 12 -2.93 -0.33 -12.21
N ALA A 13 -3.44 -1.40 -11.62
CA ALA A 13 -2.93 -1.92 -10.35
C ALA A 13 -1.43 -2.26 -10.42
N SER A 14 -0.93 -2.67 -11.58
CA SER A 14 0.47 -3.03 -11.76
C SER A 14 1.44 -1.89 -11.50
N LEU A 15 0.98 -0.63 -11.58
CA LEU A 15 1.82 0.54 -11.32
C LEU A 15 2.33 0.57 -9.88
N ALA A 16 1.60 -0.02 -8.94
CA ALA A 16 2.00 -0.04 -7.54
C ALA A 16 3.00 -1.15 -7.20
N ALA A 17 3.16 -2.14 -8.07
CA ALA A 17 3.99 -3.32 -7.77
C ALA A 17 5.46 -2.99 -7.50
N PRO A 18 6.15 -2.13 -8.28
CA PRO A 18 7.57 -1.85 -8.02
C PRO A 18 7.82 -1.29 -6.61
N LEU A 19 7.05 -0.30 -6.19
CA LEU A 19 7.23 0.30 -4.86
C LEU A 19 6.93 -0.71 -3.76
N ILE A 20 5.86 -1.47 -3.90
CA ILE A 20 5.50 -2.48 -2.92
C ILE A 20 6.59 -3.56 -2.82
N LYS A 21 7.11 -4.03 -3.93
CA LYS A 21 8.20 -5.02 -3.94
C LYS A 21 9.44 -4.51 -3.21
N ASP A 22 9.78 -3.22 -3.40
CA ASP A 22 10.96 -2.63 -2.77
C ASP A 22 10.87 -2.68 -1.25
N TYR A 23 9.69 -2.51 -0.68
CA TYR A 23 9.51 -2.47 0.76
C TYR A 23 9.11 -3.81 1.38
N GLU A 24 8.35 -4.63 0.67
CA GLU A 24 7.92 -5.93 1.21
C GLU A 24 8.99 -7.00 1.11
N GLY A 25 9.88 -6.90 0.11
CA GLY A 25 10.82 -7.96 -0.17
C GLY A 25 10.11 -9.19 -0.73
N ARG A 26 10.84 -10.30 -0.83
CA ARG A 26 10.27 -11.56 -1.34
C ARG A 26 10.89 -12.75 -0.63
N LYS A 27 10.04 -13.68 -0.16
CA LYS A 27 10.45 -14.95 0.38
C LYS A 27 9.65 -16.08 -0.27
N LEU A 28 10.36 -17.09 -0.74
CA LEU A 28 9.73 -18.21 -1.45
C LEU A 28 9.39 -19.38 -0.52
N VAL A 29 9.76 -19.29 0.77
CA VAL A 29 9.43 -20.26 1.80
C VAL A 29 8.62 -19.55 2.88
N ALA A 30 7.52 -20.16 3.31
CA ALA A 30 6.66 -19.56 4.32
C ALA A 30 7.41 -19.30 5.63
N TYR A 31 7.12 -18.17 6.24
CA TYR A 31 7.69 -17.75 7.51
C TYR A 31 6.61 -17.08 8.36
N LYS A 32 6.84 -17.00 9.66
CA LYS A 32 5.95 -16.24 10.54
C LYS A 32 6.42 -14.79 10.62
N CYS A 33 5.52 -13.85 10.34
CA CYS A 33 5.80 -12.44 10.56
C CYS A 33 5.83 -12.13 12.06
N PRO A 34 6.26 -10.92 12.47
CA PRO A 34 6.30 -10.57 13.92
C PRO A 34 4.98 -10.75 14.64
N ALA A 35 3.84 -10.66 13.93
CA ALA A 35 2.51 -10.89 14.51
C ALA A 35 2.15 -12.38 14.63
N GLY A 36 3.04 -13.28 14.22
CA GLY A 36 2.81 -14.71 14.29
C GLY A 36 1.96 -15.30 13.17
N ILE A 37 1.79 -14.54 12.08
CA ILE A 37 0.97 -14.95 10.93
C ILE A 37 1.89 -15.56 9.86
N TRP A 38 1.53 -16.74 9.34
CA TRP A 38 2.26 -17.38 8.25
C TRP A 38 2.17 -16.52 7.00
N THR A 39 3.32 -16.19 6.42
CA THR A 39 3.46 -15.22 5.33
C THR A 39 4.42 -15.79 4.27
N ILE A 40 4.21 -15.45 3.01
CA ILE A 40 5.07 -15.89 1.91
C ILE A 40 5.04 -14.87 0.77
N GLY A 41 5.98 -14.97 -0.15
CA GLY A 41 6.04 -14.08 -1.31
C GLY A 41 6.37 -12.66 -0.88
N ASN A 42 5.59 -11.71 -1.35
CA ASN A 42 5.73 -10.29 -1.01
C ASN A 42 4.67 -9.88 0.04
N GLY A 43 4.70 -10.56 1.17
CA GLY A 43 3.78 -10.26 2.26
C GLY A 43 2.40 -10.92 2.12
N HIS A 44 2.29 -11.96 1.30
CA HIS A 44 1.02 -12.67 1.12
C HIS A 44 0.69 -13.52 2.34
N THR A 45 -0.55 -13.42 2.82
CA THR A 45 -1.09 -14.23 3.91
C THR A 45 -2.40 -14.87 3.47
N GLY A 46 -2.89 -15.82 4.24
CA GLY A 46 -4.15 -16.47 3.95
C GLY A 46 -4.15 -17.91 4.44
N PRO A 47 -5.30 -18.59 4.39
CA PRO A 47 -5.40 -19.98 4.89
C PRO A 47 -4.54 -20.95 4.10
N GLU A 48 -4.15 -20.61 2.87
CA GLU A 48 -3.27 -21.45 2.05
C GLU A 48 -1.81 -21.37 2.48
N VAL A 49 -1.42 -20.37 3.30
CA VAL A 49 -0.02 -20.21 3.74
C VAL A 49 0.19 -20.94 5.06
N HIS A 50 1.09 -21.92 5.04
CA HIS A 50 1.36 -22.75 6.19
C HIS A 50 2.84 -23.11 6.26
N GLU A 51 3.26 -23.65 7.40
CA GLU A 51 4.64 -24.08 7.59
C GLU A 51 5.04 -25.07 6.50
N GLY A 52 6.21 -24.84 5.91
CA GLY A 52 6.76 -25.71 4.87
C GLY A 52 6.31 -25.40 3.46
N LEU A 53 5.34 -24.48 3.27
CA LEU A 53 4.93 -24.10 1.92
C LEU A 53 6.08 -23.39 1.20
N THR A 54 6.31 -23.79 -0.05
CA THR A 54 7.26 -23.14 -0.95
C THR A 54 6.55 -22.76 -2.24
N ILE A 55 6.95 -21.64 -2.83
CA ILE A 55 6.39 -21.16 -4.09
C ILE A 55 7.51 -20.74 -5.05
N THR A 56 7.18 -20.60 -6.32
CA THR A 56 8.09 -20.08 -7.32
C THR A 56 7.99 -18.55 -7.40
N ASP A 57 8.95 -17.92 -8.08
CA ASP A 57 8.88 -16.49 -8.35
C ASP A 57 7.64 -16.12 -9.13
N ALA A 58 7.28 -16.94 -10.13
CA ALA A 58 6.06 -16.71 -10.90
C ALA A 58 4.80 -16.73 -10.02
N GLN A 59 4.73 -17.68 -9.10
CA GLN A 59 3.61 -17.75 -8.14
C GLN A 59 3.59 -16.54 -7.22
N ALA A 60 4.77 -16.09 -6.78
CA ALA A 60 4.86 -14.89 -5.94
C ALA A 60 4.36 -13.65 -6.68
N ASP A 61 4.71 -13.50 -7.95
CA ASP A 61 4.23 -12.40 -8.79
C ASP A 61 2.70 -12.45 -8.94
N GLU A 62 2.17 -13.63 -9.21
CA GLU A 62 0.72 -13.82 -9.38
C GLU A 62 -0.04 -13.46 -8.11
N TRP A 63 0.45 -13.92 -6.96
CA TRP A 63 -0.19 -13.62 -5.67
C TRP A 63 -0.06 -12.14 -5.30
N LEU A 64 1.08 -11.52 -5.61
CA LEU A 64 1.25 -10.08 -5.38
C LEU A 64 0.23 -9.28 -6.19
N MET A 65 0.07 -9.59 -7.46
CA MET A 65 -0.91 -8.87 -8.30
C MET A 65 -2.34 -9.08 -7.80
N SER A 66 -2.68 -10.30 -7.39
CA SER A 66 -3.98 -10.59 -6.81
C SER A 66 -4.22 -9.77 -5.54
N ASP A 67 -3.21 -9.69 -4.67
CA ASP A 67 -3.31 -8.92 -3.43
C ASP A 67 -3.44 -7.42 -3.70
N ILE A 68 -2.68 -6.88 -4.66
CA ILE A 68 -2.78 -5.47 -5.04
C ILE A 68 -4.17 -5.17 -5.60
N LEU A 69 -4.71 -6.04 -6.45
CA LEU A 69 -6.06 -5.85 -6.99
C LEU A 69 -7.12 -5.79 -5.89
N LYS A 70 -7.00 -6.63 -4.87
CA LYS A 70 -7.93 -6.61 -3.72
C LYS A 70 -7.85 -5.27 -3.00
N VAL A 71 -6.63 -4.76 -2.80
CA VAL A 71 -6.42 -3.45 -2.16
C VAL A 71 -7.04 -2.33 -2.98
N VAL A 72 -6.78 -2.31 -4.30
CA VAL A 72 -7.32 -1.29 -5.19
C VAL A 72 -8.85 -1.30 -5.17
N ARG A 73 -9.46 -2.47 -5.29
CA ARG A 73 -10.92 -2.59 -5.27
C ARG A 73 -11.51 -2.15 -3.94
N GLY A 74 -10.86 -2.53 -2.84
CA GLY A 74 -11.33 -2.16 -1.51
C GLY A 74 -11.23 -0.67 -1.24
N LEU A 75 -10.10 -0.06 -1.62
CA LEU A 75 -9.88 1.36 -1.37
C LEU A 75 -10.67 2.27 -2.32
N ALA A 76 -10.94 1.81 -3.54
CA ALA A 76 -11.67 2.59 -4.54
C ALA A 76 -13.02 3.10 -4.05
N ARG A 77 -13.67 2.36 -3.18
CA ARG A 77 -14.97 2.75 -2.61
C ARG A 77 -14.91 4.02 -1.78
N TYR A 78 -13.72 4.36 -1.29
CA TYR A 78 -13.55 5.44 -0.31
C TYR A 78 -12.80 6.64 -0.88
N ILE A 79 -12.37 6.58 -2.15
CA ILE A 79 -11.68 7.68 -2.83
C ILE A 79 -12.67 8.32 -3.80
N ASN A 80 -13.07 9.54 -3.50
CA ASN A 80 -14.14 10.25 -4.24
C ASN A 80 -13.63 11.29 -5.23
N VAL A 81 -12.31 11.44 -5.34
CA VAL A 81 -11.68 12.47 -6.17
C VAL A 81 -10.75 11.81 -7.16
N PRO A 82 -10.52 12.44 -8.32
CA PRO A 82 -9.48 11.96 -9.23
C PRO A 82 -8.10 12.14 -8.60
N VAL A 83 -7.20 11.24 -8.93
CA VAL A 83 -5.83 11.23 -8.39
C VAL A 83 -4.82 11.10 -9.53
N THR A 84 -3.59 11.54 -9.27
CA THR A 84 -2.48 11.35 -10.20
C THR A 84 -1.94 9.92 -10.08
N GLU A 85 -1.07 9.53 -11.01
CA GLU A 85 -0.40 8.23 -10.95
C GLU A 85 0.36 8.06 -9.63
N GLY A 86 1.16 9.07 -9.24
CA GLY A 86 1.92 9.00 -7.98
C GLY A 86 1.04 8.91 -6.76
N GLN A 87 -0.07 9.64 -6.75
CA GLN A 87 -1.04 9.57 -5.67
C GLN A 87 -1.68 8.18 -5.59
N PHE A 88 -2.02 7.59 -6.74
CA PHE A 88 -2.54 6.23 -6.82
C PHE A 88 -1.54 5.24 -6.23
N ILE A 89 -0.28 5.32 -6.65
CA ILE A 89 0.78 4.41 -6.17
C ILE A 89 0.97 4.56 -4.66
N ALA A 90 1.07 5.79 -4.16
CA ALA A 90 1.28 6.05 -2.74
C ALA A 90 0.13 5.51 -1.88
N LEU A 91 -1.11 5.79 -2.26
CA LEU A 91 -2.29 5.30 -1.54
C LEU A 91 -2.37 3.78 -1.56
N THR A 92 -2.08 3.17 -2.69
CA THR A 92 -2.12 1.71 -2.83
C THR A 92 -1.03 1.05 -1.98
N SER A 93 0.18 1.60 -1.99
CA SER A 93 1.29 1.09 -1.16
C SER A 93 0.95 1.19 0.33
N LEU A 94 0.42 2.33 0.76
CA LEU A 94 0.01 2.52 2.15
C LEU A 94 -1.08 1.51 2.54
N ALA A 95 -2.13 1.40 1.74
CA ALA A 95 -3.23 0.48 2.02
C ALA A 95 -2.79 -0.97 1.99
N PHE A 96 -1.86 -1.34 1.11
CA PHE A 96 -1.28 -2.67 1.08
C PHE A 96 -0.57 -3.00 2.40
N ASN A 97 0.17 -2.03 2.94
CA ASN A 97 0.95 -2.21 4.17
C ASN A 97 0.08 -2.26 5.42
N VAL A 98 -0.84 -1.31 5.59
CA VAL A 98 -1.60 -1.20 6.83
C VAL A 98 -2.96 -1.89 6.77
N GLY A 99 -3.44 -2.22 5.59
CA GLY A 99 -4.77 -2.79 5.39
C GLY A 99 -5.80 -1.71 5.07
N VAL A 100 -6.69 -2.01 4.12
CA VAL A 100 -7.71 -1.05 3.67
C VAL A 100 -8.64 -0.65 4.83
N SER A 101 -9.10 -1.63 5.59
CA SER A 101 -10.04 -1.37 6.71
C SER A 101 -9.42 -0.44 7.75
N LYS A 102 -8.18 -0.72 8.13
CA LYS A 102 -7.47 0.12 9.10
C LYS A 102 -7.27 1.52 8.57
N LEU A 103 -6.85 1.65 7.31
CA LEU A 103 -6.63 2.95 6.70
C LEU A 103 -7.91 3.78 6.72
N VAL A 104 -9.02 3.19 6.28
CA VAL A 104 -10.30 3.90 6.16
C VAL A 104 -10.90 4.26 7.51
N HIS A 105 -10.84 3.34 8.48
CA HIS A 105 -11.53 3.52 9.75
C HIS A 105 -10.66 4.15 10.85
N GLU A 106 -9.34 3.98 10.79
CA GLU A 106 -8.43 4.47 11.82
C GLU A 106 -7.58 5.66 11.40
N CYS A 107 -7.63 6.05 10.13
CA CYS A 107 -6.88 7.21 9.61
C CYS A 107 -7.83 8.22 8.94
N PRO A 108 -8.85 8.71 9.66
CA PRO A 108 -9.86 9.58 9.07
C PRO A 108 -9.30 10.92 8.58
N LYS A 109 -8.25 11.43 9.19
CA LYS A 109 -7.63 12.70 8.76
C LYS A 109 -7.03 12.57 7.37
N LEU A 110 -6.35 11.46 7.10
CA LEU A 110 -5.80 11.20 5.77
C LEU A 110 -6.92 11.11 4.74
N MET A 111 -7.94 10.31 5.02
CA MET A 111 -9.03 10.10 4.08
C MET A 111 -9.78 11.40 3.79
N ARG A 112 -9.99 12.25 4.80
CA ARG A 112 -10.61 13.56 4.59
C ARG A 112 -9.74 14.45 3.71
N ALA A 113 -8.43 14.50 3.95
CA ALA A 113 -7.51 15.32 3.16
C ALA A 113 -7.47 14.86 1.71
N VAL A 114 -7.40 13.55 1.47
CA VAL A 114 -7.43 12.99 0.13
C VAL A 114 -8.71 13.42 -0.61
N ASN A 115 -9.86 13.21 0.01
CA ASN A 115 -11.15 13.48 -0.62
C ASN A 115 -11.48 14.98 -0.72
N ALA A 116 -10.80 15.81 0.06
CA ALA A 116 -10.90 17.25 -0.07
C ALA A 116 -9.98 17.82 -1.16
N GLY A 117 -9.10 16.98 -1.73
CA GLY A 117 -8.11 17.43 -2.70
C GLY A 117 -6.98 18.22 -2.06
N ASP A 118 -6.82 18.13 -0.74
CA ASP A 118 -5.75 18.82 0.00
C ASP A 118 -4.48 17.98 -0.03
N VAL A 119 -3.70 18.15 -1.10
CA VAL A 119 -2.52 17.34 -1.39
C VAL A 119 -1.46 17.47 -0.30
N GLU A 120 -1.20 18.68 0.16
CA GLU A 120 -0.18 18.92 1.19
C GLU A 120 -0.55 18.29 2.51
N GLN A 121 -1.80 18.45 2.95
CA GLN A 121 -2.26 17.86 4.19
C GLN A 121 -2.26 16.34 4.11
N ALA A 122 -2.70 15.78 2.99
CA ALA A 122 -2.68 14.33 2.78
C ALA A 122 -1.25 13.78 2.89
N ALA A 123 -0.29 14.43 2.24
CA ALA A 123 1.10 14.03 2.27
C ALA A 123 1.66 14.06 3.70
N GLU A 124 1.30 15.06 4.50
CA GLU A 124 1.71 15.12 5.91
C GLU A 124 1.11 13.99 6.72
N GLU A 125 -0.16 13.65 6.49
CA GLU A 125 -0.84 12.59 7.23
C GLU A 125 -0.22 11.22 6.97
N PHE A 126 0.35 10.98 5.78
CA PHE A 126 1.12 9.75 5.53
C PHE A 126 2.22 9.58 6.58
N LEU A 127 2.92 10.64 6.91
CA LEU A 127 4.09 10.60 7.79
C LEU A 127 3.75 10.17 9.21
N ASP A 128 2.50 10.31 9.63
CA ASP A 128 2.06 9.93 10.96
C ASP A 128 1.74 8.43 11.09
N ILE A 129 1.68 7.71 9.98
CA ILE A 129 1.31 6.29 9.96
C ILE A 129 2.57 5.43 9.96
N ASN A 130 3.33 5.48 11.05
CA ASN A 130 4.67 4.89 11.14
C ASN A 130 4.87 3.96 12.34
N ARG A 131 3.79 3.53 12.98
CA ARG A 131 3.87 2.68 14.17
C ARG A 131 3.32 1.29 13.91
N ALA A 132 3.93 0.32 14.59
CA ALA A 132 3.40 -1.04 14.68
C ALA A 132 3.43 -1.42 16.16
N GLY A 133 2.29 -1.87 16.69
CA GLY A 133 2.16 -2.18 18.10
C GLY A 133 2.47 -1.00 19.02
N GLY A 134 2.18 0.23 18.58
CA GLY A 134 2.42 1.45 19.33
C GLY A 134 3.87 1.95 19.26
N VAL A 135 4.76 1.27 18.53
CA VAL A 135 6.17 1.62 18.43
C VAL A 135 6.49 2.17 17.05
N VAL A 136 7.20 3.29 16.99
CA VAL A 136 7.69 3.85 15.73
C VAL A 136 8.80 2.96 15.18
N LEU A 137 8.66 2.50 13.94
CA LEU A 137 9.63 1.65 13.28
C LEU A 137 10.35 2.42 12.16
N PRO A 138 11.71 2.40 12.16
CA PRO A 138 12.48 3.11 11.13
C PRO A 138 12.11 2.72 9.70
N GLY A 139 11.81 1.45 9.46
CA GLY A 139 11.38 0.98 8.13
C GLY A 139 10.06 1.61 7.68
N LEU A 140 9.13 1.76 8.63
CA LEU A 140 7.85 2.42 8.33
C LEU A 140 8.03 3.92 8.10
N VAL A 141 8.92 4.55 8.86
CA VAL A 141 9.24 5.96 8.65
C VAL A 141 9.74 6.19 7.22
N ARG A 142 10.69 5.37 6.77
CA ARG A 142 11.24 5.47 5.41
C ARG A 142 10.18 5.23 4.34
N ARG A 143 9.35 4.23 4.53
CA ARG A 143 8.29 3.89 3.57
C ARG A 143 7.27 5.02 3.45
N ARG A 144 6.81 5.53 4.61
CA ARG A 144 5.85 6.66 4.62
C ARG A 144 6.42 7.89 3.95
N LYS A 145 7.72 8.16 4.17
CA LYS A 145 8.36 9.30 3.51
C LYS A 145 8.38 9.14 2.00
N ALA A 146 8.72 7.96 1.51
CA ALA A 146 8.72 7.69 0.07
C ALA A 146 7.32 7.84 -0.52
N GLU A 147 6.31 7.32 0.17
CA GLU A 147 4.91 7.44 -0.26
C GLU A 147 4.45 8.90 -0.24
N SER A 148 4.76 9.62 0.84
CA SER A 148 4.41 11.03 0.97
C SER A 148 5.05 11.88 -0.13
N ASP A 149 6.33 11.68 -0.40
CA ASP A 149 7.04 12.40 -1.45
C ASP A 149 6.42 12.12 -2.82
N LEU A 150 6.07 10.88 -3.09
CA LEU A 150 5.43 10.50 -4.35
C LEU A 150 4.04 11.13 -4.49
N TYR A 151 3.28 11.14 -3.40
CA TYR A 151 1.96 11.76 -3.39
C TYR A 151 2.03 13.25 -3.69
N LEU A 152 3.02 13.93 -3.12
CA LEU A 152 3.18 15.38 -3.21
C LEU A 152 3.81 15.80 -4.54
N ASN A 153 4.84 15.12 -5.00
CA ASN A 153 5.67 15.57 -6.11
C ASN A 153 5.11 15.26 -7.48
N ASP A 154 4.19 14.32 -7.57
CA ASP A 154 3.60 13.94 -8.86
C ASP A 154 2.62 14.98 -9.37
N VAL A 155 2.37 16.02 -8.61
CA VAL A 155 1.53 17.14 -9.06
C VAL A 155 2.29 18.18 -9.89
N SER A 156 3.60 18.07 -9.91
CA SER A 156 4.41 19.03 -10.67
C SER A 156 4.65 18.56 -12.15
#